data_b2910660275790061b13e5004f867620
#
_entry.id   b2910660275790061b13e5004f867620
#
_cell.length_a   1.000
_cell.length_b   1.000
_cell.length_c   1.000
_cell.angle_alpha   90.00
_cell.angle_beta   90.00
_cell.angle_gamma   90.00
#
_symmetry.space_group_name_H-M   'P 1'
#
loop_
_entity.id
_entity.type
_entity.pdbx_description
1 polymer ?
#
loop_
_entity_poly.entity_id
_entity_poly.type
_entity_poly.pdbx_seq_one_letter_code
_entity_poly.pdbx_strand_id
1 'polypeptide(L)'
;MNYYLCIDNHDCKSTLTVGKVYSSIMETVFSSTLFKGDIDLVWVINDLGYEDSYARSVYFRKVEFIDSDNENFQMRDVTTGKLLAYLTKNKEK
;
A
#
# COMPACT_ATOMS: atom_id res chain seq x y z
N MET A 1 -9.75 -6.26 -4.27
CA MET A 1 -8.30 -6.24 -4.01
C MET A 1 -7.93 -4.89 -3.43
N ASN A 2 -7.18 -4.88 -2.36
CA ASN A 2 -6.77 -3.64 -1.71
C ASN A 2 -5.39 -3.21 -2.19
N TYR A 3 -5.18 -1.90 -2.26
CA TYR A 3 -3.92 -1.31 -2.70
C TYR A 3 -3.32 -0.48 -1.57
N TYR A 4 -2.00 -0.53 -1.46
CA TYR A 4 -1.26 0.16 -0.43
C TYR A 4 -0.10 0.93 -1.03
N LEU A 5 -0.02 2.22 -0.68
CA LEU A 5 1.10 3.08 -1.05
C LEU A 5 2.17 2.95 0.03
N CYS A 6 3.40 2.63 -0.37
CA CYS A 6 4.53 2.63 0.54
C CYS A 6 4.92 4.06 0.91
N ILE A 7 4.90 4.37 2.20
CA ILE A 7 5.24 5.71 2.70
C ILE A 7 6.56 5.73 3.46
N ASP A 8 7.05 4.58 3.88
CA ASP A 8 8.29 4.43 4.63
C ASP A 8 8.89 3.06 4.37
N ASN A 9 10.20 2.99 4.25
CA ASN A 9 10.92 1.74 4.04
C ASN A 9 12.24 1.69 4.84
N HIS A 10 12.31 2.42 5.96
CA HIS A 10 13.56 2.61 6.70
C HIS A 10 14.27 1.32 7.10
N ASP A 11 13.53 0.23 7.37
CA ASP A 11 14.09 -1.07 7.73
C ASP A 11 14.09 -2.08 6.57
N CYS A 12 13.55 -1.72 5.42
CA CYS A 12 13.31 -2.66 4.33
C CYS A 12 13.53 -2.04 2.96
N LYS A 13 14.60 -1.26 2.82
CA LYS A 13 14.90 -0.53 1.57
C LYS A 13 15.16 -1.44 0.37
N SER A 14 15.55 -2.69 0.62
CA SER A 14 15.76 -3.67 -0.45
C SER A 14 14.48 -4.34 -0.92
N THR A 15 13.41 -4.26 -0.13
CA THR A 15 12.16 -4.98 -0.39
C THR A 15 10.98 -4.08 -0.70
N LEU A 16 11.00 -2.83 -0.25
CA LEU A 16 9.95 -1.85 -0.50
C LEU A 16 10.53 -0.56 -1.05
N THR A 17 9.78 0.06 -1.96
CA THR A 17 10.12 1.37 -2.54
C THR A 17 9.09 2.40 -2.11
N VAL A 18 9.53 3.48 -1.49
CA VAL A 18 8.64 4.60 -1.12
C VAL A 18 8.04 5.20 -2.38
N GLY A 19 6.73 5.43 -2.34
CA GLY A 19 5.99 5.96 -3.49
C GLY A 19 5.41 4.90 -4.42
N LYS A 20 5.80 3.63 -4.25
CA LYS A 20 5.25 2.53 -5.04
C LYS A 20 3.98 2.00 -4.41
N VAL A 21 3.04 1.59 -5.26
CA VAL A 21 1.78 0.96 -4.84
C VAL A 21 1.90 -0.55 -4.97
N TYR A 22 1.50 -1.25 -3.92
CA TYR A 22 1.50 -2.71 -3.84
C TYR A 22 0.08 -3.21 -3.70
N SER A 23 -0.27 -4.29 -4.42
CA SER A 23 -1.55 -4.96 -4.21
C SER A 23 -1.46 -5.91 -3.04
N SER A 24 -2.46 -5.89 -2.17
CA SER A 24 -2.55 -6.80 -1.05
C SER A 24 -2.94 -8.20 -1.52
N ILE A 25 -2.16 -9.21 -1.14
CA ILE A 25 -2.52 -10.61 -1.33
C ILE A 25 -3.46 -11.04 -0.21
N MET A 26 -3.14 -10.64 1.01
CA MET A 26 -3.86 -11.02 2.22
C MET A 26 -3.60 -9.97 3.30
N GLU A 27 -4.56 -9.80 4.18
CA GLU A 27 -4.41 -8.95 5.37
C GLU A 27 -4.67 -9.83 6.60
N THR A 28 -3.77 -9.74 7.57
CA THR A 28 -3.86 -10.51 8.81
C THR A 28 -3.63 -9.59 10.01
N VAL A 29 -3.99 -10.08 11.18
CA VAL A 29 -3.76 -9.37 12.44
C VAL A 29 -2.82 -10.22 13.28
N PHE A 30 -1.75 -9.61 13.75
CA PHE A 30 -0.82 -10.23 14.69
C PHE A 30 -1.11 -9.68 16.09
N SER A 31 -1.49 -10.57 17.01
CA SER A 31 -1.74 -10.22 18.41
C SER A 31 -0.53 -10.59 19.23
N SER A 32 0.01 -9.63 19.97
CA SER A 32 1.17 -9.87 20.83
C SER A 32 0.92 -9.36 22.24
N THR A 33 1.20 -10.19 23.21
CA THR A 33 1.15 -9.79 24.62
C THR A 33 2.29 -8.83 24.98
N LEU A 34 3.38 -8.87 24.22
CA LEU A 34 4.54 -8.00 24.44
C LEU A 34 4.28 -6.56 24.02
N PHE A 35 3.48 -6.35 22.99
CA PHE A 35 3.21 -5.02 22.42
C PHE A 35 1.86 -4.44 22.83
N LYS A 36 1.14 -5.13 23.72
CA LYS A 36 -0.16 -4.68 24.25
C LYS A 36 -1.16 -4.24 23.18
N GLY A 37 -1.25 -4.98 22.09
CA GLY A 37 -2.20 -4.66 21.04
C GLY A 37 -2.02 -5.48 19.80
N ASP A 38 -2.91 -5.23 18.87
CA ASP A 38 -2.92 -5.91 17.58
C ASP A 38 -2.15 -5.11 16.55
N ILE A 39 -1.39 -5.81 15.72
CA ILE A 39 -0.68 -5.22 14.60
C ILE A 39 -1.32 -5.72 13.32
N ASP A 40 -1.82 -4.81 12.50
CA ASP A 40 -2.34 -5.14 11.19
C ASP A 40 -1.18 -5.38 10.23
N LEU A 41 -1.17 -6.55 9.62
CA LEU A 41 -0.16 -6.95 8.64
C LEU A 41 -0.78 -6.98 7.25
N VAL A 42 -0.04 -6.44 6.30
CA VAL A 42 -0.37 -6.50 4.87
C VAL A 42 0.63 -7.40 4.19
N TRP A 43 0.14 -8.39 3.44
CA TRP A 43 0.96 -9.31 2.66
C TRP A 43 0.99 -8.87 1.22
N VAL A 44 2.17 -8.66 0.70
CA VAL A 44 2.39 -8.20 -0.69
C VAL A 44 3.54 -9.00 -1.32
N ILE A 45 3.62 -8.97 -2.64
CA ILE A 45 4.83 -9.39 -3.34
C ILE A 45 5.77 -8.20 -3.31
N ASN A 46 6.91 -8.33 -2.64
CA ASN A 46 7.88 -7.26 -2.49
C ASN A 46 8.74 -7.07 -3.74
N ASP A 47 9.66 -6.10 -3.70
CA ASP A 47 10.52 -5.76 -4.86
C ASP A 47 11.46 -6.88 -5.27
N LEU A 48 11.71 -7.84 -4.38
CA LEU A 48 12.52 -9.02 -4.68
C LEU A 48 11.70 -10.18 -5.26
N GLY A 49 10.38 -10.00 -5.36
CA GLY A 49 9.48 -11.03 -5.88
C GLY A 49 9.01 -12.04 -4.84
N TYR A 50 9.25 -11.78 -3.56
CA TYR A 50 8.82 -12.67 -2.49
C TYR A 50 7.53 -12.15 -1.85
N GLU A 51 6.70 -13.10 -1.42
CA GLU A 51 5.55 -12.83 -0.60
C GLU A 51 6.03 -12.57 0.83
N ASP A 52 5.71 -11.40 1.38
CA ASP A 52 6.13 -11.01 2.72
C ASP A 52 5.09 -10.10 3.36
N SER A 53 5.13 -10.01 4.69
CA SER A 53 4.20 -9.21 5.47
C SER A 53 4.89 -8.01 6.10
N TYR A 54 4.13 -6.91 6.18
CA TYR A 54 4.62 -5.65 6.73
C TYR A 54 3.55 -5.02 7.60
N ALA A 55 3.97 -4.34 8.66
CA ALA A 55 3.05 -3.59 9.51
C ALA A 55 2.43 -2.44 8.73
N ARG A 56 1.11 -2.49 8.55
CA ARG A 56 0.39 -1.51 7.73
C ARG A 56 0.61 -0.07 8.19
N SER A 57 0.48 0.18 9.49
CA SER A 57 0.57 1.53 10.03
C SER A 57 1.96 2.15 9.92
N VAL A 58 3.00 1.31 9.77
CA VAL A 58 4.39 1.78 9.69
C VAL A 58 4.80 2.07 8.25
N TYR A 59 4.47 1.17 7.33
CA TYR A 59 5.02 1.21 5.97
C TYR A 59 4.05 1.66 4.91
N PHE A 60 2.74 1.58 5.18
CA PHE A 60 1.73 1.74 4.14
C PHE A 60 0.61 2.69 4.49
N ARG A 61 0.02 3.27 3.44
CA ARG A 61 -1.31 3.89 3.47
C ARG A 61 -2.21 3.15 2.51
N LYS A 62 -3.38 2.74 2.97
CA LYS A 62 -4.37 2.14 2.09
C LYS A 62 -4.88 3.21 1.14
N VAL A 63 -4.89 2.91 -0.15
CA VAL A 63 -5.32 3.84 -1.18
C VAL A 63 -6.39 3.22 -2.05
N GLU A 64 -7.19 4.09 -2.69
CA GLU A 64 -8.15 3.70 -3.69
C GLU A 64 -7.91 4.50 -4.95
N PHE A 65 -8.29 3.93 -6.08
CA PHE A 65 -8.20 4.59 -7.37
C PHE A 65 -9.60 4.90 -7.86
N ILE A 66 -9.85 6.18 -8.13
CA ILE A 66 -11.14 6.66 -8.60
C ILE A 66 -10.95 7.21 -10.01
N ASP A 67 -11.83 6.80 -10.90
CA ASP A 67 -11.83 7.27 -12.27
C ASP A 67 -12.26 8.75 -12.28
N SER A 68 -11.37 9.65 -12.65
CA SER A 68 -11.66 11.08 -12.62
C SER A 68 -12.07 11.63 -13.98
N ASP A 69 -11.44 11.13 -15.04
CA ASP A 69 -11.73 11.53 -16.42
C ASP A 69 -11.21 10.46 -17.39
N ASN A 70 -11.22 10.77 -18.69
CA ASN A 70 -10.80 9.82 -19.72
C ASN A 70 -9.30 9.50 -19.70
N GLU A 71 -8.50 10.31 -19.01
CA GLU A 71 -7.05 10.22 -19.06
C GLU A 71 -6.41 9.88 -17.71
N ASN A 72 -7.10 10.18 -16.61
CA ASN A 72 -6.49 10.08 -15.27
C ASN A 72 -7.34 9.32 -14.28
N PHE A 73 -6.65 8.68 -13.35
CA PHE A 73 -7.22 8.19 -12.08
C PHE A 73 -6.80 9.14 -10.97
N GLN A 74 -7.66 9.31 -9.99
CA GLN A 74 -7.31 9.90 -8.71
C GLN A 74 -6.88 8.78 -7.75
N MET A 75 -5.75 8.97 -7.10
CA MET A 75 -5.33 8.11 -5.99
C MET A 75 -5.63 8.82 -4.69
N ARG A 76 -6.47 8.22 -3.85
CA ARG A 76 -6.89 8.79 -2.57
C ARG A 76 -6.50 7.90 -1.41
N ASP A 77 -6.13 8.54 -0.31
CA ASP A 77 -5.97 7.86 0.98
C ASP A 77 -7.35 7.44 1.49
N VAL A 78 -7.54 6.15 1.73
CA VAL A 78 -8.83 5.61 2.19
C VAL A 78 -9.18 6.13 3.58
N THR A 79 -8.19 6.29 4.45
CA THR A 79 -8.40 6.72 5.84
C THR A 79 -8.79 8.19 5.95
N THR A 80 -8.13 9.06 5.20
CA THR A 80 -8.33 10.51 5.28
C THR A 80 -9.21 11.08 4.17
N GLY A 81 -9.41 10.33 3.08
CA GLY A 81 -10.09 10.81 1.89
C GLY A 81 -9.29 11.80 1.06
N LYS A 82 -8.04 12.05 1.44
CA LYS A 82 -7.18 13.02 0.77
C LYS A 82 -6.72 12.54 -0.58
N LEU A 83 -6.76 13.44 -1.57
CA LEU A 83 -6.16 13.20 -2.88
C LEU A 83 -4.64 13.18 -2.72
N LEU A 84 -4.02 12.09 -3.14
CA LEU A 84 -2.56 11.92 -3.08
C LEU A 84 -1.89 12.20 -4.41
N ALA A 85 -2.51 11.80 -5.51
CA ALA A 85 -1.94 11.97 -6.84
C ALA A 85 -2.97 11.78 -7.94
N TYR A 86 -2.66 12.29 -9.13
CA TYR A 86 -3.30 11.92 -10.38
C TYR A 86 -2.37 10.96 -11.12
N LEU A 87 -2.92 9.88 -11.62
CA LEU A 87 -2.18 8.89 -12.39
C LEU A 87 -2.75 8.81 -13.80
N THR A 88 -1.89 8.90 -14.78
CA THR A 88 -2.30 8.78 -16.18
C THR A 88 -2.74 7.36 -16.49
N LYS A 89 -3.91 7.21 -17.08
CA LYS A 89 -4.37 5.90 -17.57
C LYS A 89 -3.45 5.41 -18.66
N ASN A 90 -3.12 4.12 -18.58
CA ASN A 90 -2.31 3.48 -19.60
C ASN A 90 -3.12 3.37 -20.88
N LYS A 91 -2.65 4.02 -21.93
CA LYS A 91 -3.28 3.94 -23.24
C LYS A 91 -2.48 2.99 -24.12
N GLU A 92 -3.10 1.89 -24.47
CA GLU A 92 -2.53 1.01 -25.47
C GLU A 92 -2.66 1.65 -26.84
N LYS A 93 -1.59 1.62 -27.58
CA LYS A 93 -1.55 2.13 -28.93
C LYS A 93 -1.88 1.03 -29.92
#